data_304033ea843147debb5aaa0d3bfe9e40
#
_entry.id   304033ea843147debb5aaa0d3bfe9e40
#
_cell.length_a   1.000
_cell.length_b   1.000
_cell.length_c   1.000
_cell.angle_alpha   90.00
_cell.angle_beta   90.00
_cell.angle_gamma   90.00
#
_symmetry.space_group_name_H-M   'P 1'
#
loop_
_entity.id
_entity.type
_entity.pdbx_description
1 polymer ?
#
loop_
_entity_poly.entity_id
_entity_poly.type
_entity_poly.pdbx_seq_one_letter_code
_entity_poly.pdbx_strand_id
1 'polypeptide(L)'
;LMYALEFPKDLIGLIIMRVTGGKFAANNLPKNYYEVFINAAKSGGMKSVCDTARFAEYIKTNPDIENELLQFDVNEFIKIQENLLAKFRAGADYPVMGVTQDELGSITIPSLVIPGNDNTHNSVSGITAYEMLGNSELYQLPIDDVDVDLIPWSDWAEYEDQIAESMSEFIQRVMATQ
;
A
#
# COMPACT_ATOMS: atom_id res chain seq x y z
N LEU A 1 1.15 0.99 -10.30
CA LEU A 1 1.45 2.33 -10.83
C LEU A 1 2.84 2.41 -11.45
N MET A 2 3.94 2.06 -10.75
CA MET A 2 5.32 2.08 -11.30
C MET A 2 5.44 1.30 -12.60
N TYR A 3 4.84 0.09 -12.70
CA TYR A 3 4.83 -0.69 -13.93
C TYR A 3 4.11 0.04 -15.07
N ALA A 4 3.00 0.71 -14.77
CA ALA A 4 2.25 1.49 -15.77
C ALA A 4 3.03 2.70 -16.31
N LEU A 5 3.89 3.30 -15.48
CA LEU A 5 4.77 4.39 -15.90
C LEU A 5 5.91 3.90 -16.81
N GLU A 6 6.48 2.74 -16.49
CA GLU A 6 7.63 2.20 -17.22
C GLU A 6 7.21 1.45 -18.50
N PHE A 7 6.10 0.71 -18.45
CA PHE A 7 5.63 -0.16 -19.54
C PHE A 7 4.15 0.12 -19.92
N PRO A 8 3.79 1.38 -20.27
CA PRO A 8 2.38 1.73 -20.52
C PRO A 8 1.74 0.96 -21.67
N LYS A 9 2.55 0.49 -22.64
CA LYS A 9 2.05 -0.25 -23.81
C LYS A 9 1.73 -1.72 -23.53
N ASP A 10 2.18 -2.25 -22.39
CA ASP A 10 1.95 -3.63 -22.00
C ASP A 10 0.64 -3.80 -21.22
N LEU A 11 -0.05 -2.67 -20.95
CA LEU A 11 -1.27 -2.64 -20.16
C LEU A 11 -2.45 -2.15 -21.00
N ILE A 12 -3.55 -2.87 -20.89
CA ILE A 12 -4.84 -2.48 -21.49
C ILE A 12 -5.74 -1.76 -20.49
N GLY A 13 -5.53 -1.97 -19.20
CA GLY A 13 -6.27 -1.37 -18.09
C GLY A 13 -5.52 -1.53 -16.77
N LEU A 14 -5.89 -0.75 -15.78
CA LEU A 14 -5.28 -0.73 -14.45
C LEU A 14 -6.37 -0.73 -13.37
N ILE A 15 -6.28 -1.64 -12.42
CA ILE A 15 -7.15 -1.65 -11.25
C ILE A 15 -6.29 -1.28 -10.03
N ILE A 16 -6.65 -0.20 -9.36
CA ILE A 16 -5.95 0.36 -8.21
C ILE A 16 -6.85 0.22 -6.99
N MET A 17 -6.51 -0.68 -6.08
CA MET A 17 -7.31 -0.92 -4.89
C MET A 17 -6.49 -0.71 -3.63
N ARG A 18 -7.07 0.02 -2.65
CA ARG A 18 -6.45 0.30 -1.36
C ARG A 18 -5.04 0.90 -1.49
N VAL A 19 -4.92 1.98 -2.25
CA VAL A 19 -3.64 2.66 -2.44
C VAL A 19 -3.22 3.43 -1.18
N THR A 20 -1.92 3.44 -0.92
CA THR A 20 -1.30 4.20 0.18
C THR A 20 -0.63 5.45 -0.37
N GLY A 21 -0.77 6.58 0.32
CA GLY A 21 -0.05 7.80 -0.08
C GLY A 21 -0.39 9.04 0.74
N GLY A 22 0.24 10.14 0.35
CA GLY A 22 0.01 11.46 0.90
C GLY A 22 0.52 11.68 2.32
N LYS A 23 0.28 12.88 2.82
CA LYS A 23 0.69 13.32 4.17
C LYS A 23 0.11 12.47 5.28
N PHE A 24 -1.09 11.95 5.09
CA PHE A 24 -1.75 11.10 6.08
C PHE A 24 -0.92 9.84 6.34
N ALA A 25 -0.60 9.10 5.29
CA ALA A 25 0.23 7.89 5.40
C ALA A 25 1.63 8.23 5.95
N ALA A 26 2.26 9.29 5.44
CA ALA A 26 3.60 9.71 5.88
C ALA A 26 3.68 10.11 7.35
N ASN A 27 2.59 10.57 7.95
CA ASN A 27 2.54 10.93 9.36
C ASN A 27 2.20 9.75 10.28
N ASN A 28 1.40 8.80 9.80
CA ASN A 28 0.88 7.72 10.64
C ASN A 28 1.69 6.42 10.55
N LEU A 29 2.14 6.04 9.34
CA LEU A 29 2.77 4.75 9.13
C LEU A 29 4.24 4.64 9.59
N PRO A 30 5.10 5.69 9.59
CA PRO A 30 6.50 5.56 9.97
C PRO A 30 6.72 4.89 11.32
N LYS A 31 5.90 5.22 12.31
CA LYS A 31 6.00 4.69 13.66
C LYS A 31 5.80 3.16 13.68
N ASN A 32 4.75 2.68 13.01
CA ASN A 32 4.31 1.29 13.12
C ASN A 32 5.01 0.34 12.13
N TYR A 33 5.56 0.90 11.02
CA TYR A 33 6.16 0.10 9.95
C TYR A 33 7.68 0.18 9.86
N TYR A 34 8.31 1.17 10.55
CA TYR A 34 9.76 1.36 10.50
C TYR A 34 10.36 1.61 11.87
N GLU A 35 9.91 2.64 12.59
CA GLU A 35 10.54 3.07 13.84
C GLU A 35 10.46 2.02 14.93
N VAL A 36 9.36 1.30 15.05
CA VAL A 36 9.20 0.20 16.00
C VAL A 36 10.26 -0.89 15.80
N PHE A 37 10.57 -1.23 14.55
CA PHE A 37 11.57 -2.25 14.23
C PHE A 37 12.99 -1.74 14.42
N ILE A 38 13.27 -0.49 14.02
CA ILE A 38 14.56 0.16 14.25
C ILE A 38 14.86 0.22 15.75
N ASN A 39 13.90 0.62 16.56
CA ASN A 39 14.05 0.73 18.00
C ASN A 39 14.23 -0.65 18.66
N ALA A 40 13.47 -1.65 18.24
CA ALA A 40 13.62 -3.03 18.70
C ALA A 40 15.01 -3.57 18.36
N ALA A 41 15.48 -3.39 17.12
CA ALA A 41 16.80 -3.83 16.69
C ALA A 41 17.93 -3.14 17.50
N LYS A 42 17.82 -1.83 17.74
CA LYS A 42 18.78 -1.05 18.54
C LYS A 42 18.81 -1.47 20.02
N SER A 43 17.68 -1.89 20.57
CA SER A 43 17.58 -2.24 22.00
C SER A 43 17.97 -3.66 22.35
N GLY A 44 17.70 -4.62 21.48
CA GLY A 44 17.91 -6.05 21.76
C GLY A 44 18.19 -6.91 20.54
N GLY A 45 18.65 -6.30 19.44
CA GLY A 45 19.03 -7.02 18.22
C GLY A 45 17.84 -7.66 17.51
N MET A 46 18.14 -8.62 16.64
CA MET A 46 17.12 -9.27 15.83
C MET A 46 16.10 -10.07 16.65
N LYS A 47 16.46 -10.54 17.84
CA LYS A 47 15.50 -11.19 18.73
C LYS A 47 14.38 -10.25 19.14
N SER A 48 14.72 -9.00 19.51
CA SER A 48 13.69 -7.99 19.84
C SER A 48 12.83 -7.60 18.63
N VAL A 49 13.37 -7.69 17.41
CA VAL A 49 12.57 -7.50 16.19
C VAL A 49 11.55 -8.63 16.05
N CYS A 50 11.95 -9.89 16.25
CA CYS A 50 11.04 -11.04 16.23
C CYS A 50 9.90 -10.92 17.26
N ASP A 51 10.19 -10.33 18.43
CA ASP A 51 9.22 -10.15 19.52
C ASP A 51 8.24 -8.97 19.29
N THR A 52 8.43 -8.14 18.24
CA THR A 52 7.44 -7.11 17.88
C THR A 52 6.13 -7.75 17.42
N ALA A 53 5.00 -7.09 17.70
CA ALA A 53 3.67 -7.66 17.44
C ALA A 53 3.52 -8.17 15.99
N ARG A 54 3.99 -7.41 15.00
CA ARG A 54 3.90 -7.77 13.59
C ARG A 54 4.76 -9.00 13.22
N PHE A 55 6.01 -9.01 13.63
CA PHE A 55 6.88 -10.16 13.32
C PHE A 55 6.48 -11.41 14.11
N ALA A 56 6.02 -11.26 15.36
CA ALA A 56 5.49 -12.37 16.13
C ALA A 56 4.27 -13.04 15.45
N GLU A 57 3.41 -12.24 14.81
CA GLU A 57 2.29 -12.76 14.03
C GLU A 57 2.77 -13.52 12.77
N TYR A 58 3.73 -12.97 12.02
CA TYR A 58 4.32 -13.66 10.87
C TYR A 58 5.00 -14.96 11.25
N ILE A 59 5.78 -14.96 12.35
CA ILE A 59 6.46 -16.15 12.88
C ILE A 59 5.45 -17.21 13.31
N LYS A 60 4.32 -16.80 13.89
CA LYS A 60 3.25 -17.74 14.27
C LYS A 60 2.67 -18.48 13.06
N THR A 61 2.57 -17.82 11.91
CA THR A 61 2.07 -18.42 10.66
C THR A 61 3.15 -19.18 9.89
N ASN A 62 4.40 -18.72 9.98
CA ASN A 62 5.56 -19.34 9.35
C ASN A 62 6.78 -19.27 10.28
N PRO A 63 7.07 -20.32 11.09
CA PRO A 63 8.18 -20.34 12.04
C PRO A 63 9.58 -20.19 11.43
N ASP A 64 9.76 -20.50 10.15
CA ASP A 64 11.06 -20.38 9.48
C ASP A 64 11.53 -18.93 9.40
N ILE A 65 10.61 -17.96 9.38
CA ILE A 65 10.91 -16.51 9.41
C ILE A 65 11.76 -16.12 10.62
N GLU A 66 11.53 -16.73 11.79
CA GLU A 66 12.34 -16.42 12.98
C GLU A 66 13.81 -16.77 12.75
N ASN A 67 14.08 -17.96 12.19
CA ASN A 67 15.45 -18.40 11.92
C ASN A 67 16.14 -17.50 10.90
N GLU A 68 15.45 -17.08 9.87
CA GLU A 68 15.97 -16.16 8.86
C GLU A 68 16.30 -14.79 9.46
N LEU A 69 15.38 -14.22 10.26
CA LEU A 69 15.58 -12.94 10.93
C LEU A 69 16.74 -12.96 11.92
N LEU A 70 16.88 -14.03 12.72
CA LEU A 70 17.95 -14.16 13.70
C LEU A 70 19.34 -14.26 13.07
N GLN A 71 19.44 -14.67 11.79
CA GLN A 71 20.70 -14.72 11.05
C GLN A 71 21.05 -13.38 10.37
N PHE A 72 20.13 -12.43 10.34
CA PHE A 72 20.36 -11.15 9.70
C PHE A 72 21.29 -10.26 10.55
N ASP A 73 22.22 -9.56 9.88
CA ASP A 73 23.06 -8.58 10.58
C ASP A 73 22.21 -7.41 11.08
N VAL A 74 22.29 -7.14 12.38
CA VAL A 74 21.44 -6.12 13.02
C VAL A 74 21.71 -4.71 12.47
N ASN A 75 22.96 -4.38 12.14
CA ASN A 75 23.30 -3.05 11.62
C ASN A 75 22.82 -2.89 10.18
N GLU A 76 22.92 -3.96 9.39
CA GLU A 76 22.39 -3.97 8.03
C GLU A 76 20.86 -3.85 8.04
N PHE A 77 20.17 -4.57 8.92
CA PHE A 77 18.73 -4.43 9.12
C PHE A 77 18.34 -3.00 9.46
N ILE A 78 18.99 -2.39 10.45
CA ILE A 78 18.73 -0.99 10.87
C ILE A 78 18.95 -0.05 9.67
N LYS A 79 20.05 -0.19 8.96
CA LYS A 79 20.37 0.63 7.79
C LYS A 79 19.31 0.53 6.68
N ILE A 80 18.83 -0.68 6.41
CA ILE A 80 17.75 -0.91 5.43
C ILE A 80 16.48 -0.21 5.89
N GLN A 81 16.08 -0.41 7.14
CA GLN A 81 14.86 0.20 7.70
C GLN A 81 14.93 1.73 7.73
N GLU A 82 16.07 2.30 8.13
CA GLU A 82 16.29 3.76 8.13
C GLU A 82 16.23 4.33 6.70
N ASN A 83 16.79 3.63 5.70
CA ASN A 83 16.72 4.05 4.30
C ASN A 83 15.28 4.00 3.76
N LEU A 84 14.53 2.95 4.07
CA LEU A 84 13.11 2.84 3.69
C LEU A 84 12.28 3.94 4.36
N LEU A 85 12.49 4.19 5.64
CA LEU A 85 11.84 5.27 6.38
C LEU A 85 12.14 6.65 5.78
N ALA A 86 13.40 6.91 5.42
CA ALA A 86 13.79 8.16 4.79
C ALA A 86 13.09 8.37 3.44
N LYS A 87 13.04 7.33 2.60
CA LYS A 87 12.32 7.35 1.32
C LYS A 87 10.82 7.57 1.52
N PHE A 88 10.24 6.89 2.52
CA PHE A 88 8.83 7.03 2.85
C PHE A 88 8.49 8.48 3.23
N ARG A 89 9.30 9.09 4.12
CA ARG A 89 9.12 10.48 4.55
C ARG A 89 9.36 11.48 3.42
N ALA A 90 10.33 11.24 2.55
CA ALA A 90 10.58 12.08 1.38
C ALA A 90 9.40 12.09 0.40
N GLY A 91 8.61 11.03 0.36
CA GLY A 91 7.39 10.91 -0.43
C GLY A 91 6.13 11.45 0.24
N ALA A 92 6.24 12.19 1.35
CA ALA A 92 5.07 12.68 2.11
C ALA A 92 4.12 13.58 1.29
N ASP A 93 4.66 14.33 0.34
CA ASP A 93 3.87 15.19 -0.54
C ASP A 93 3.39 14.49 -1.82
N TYR A 94 3.75 13.21 -2.04
CA TYR A 94 3.28 12.45 -3.17
C TYR A 94 1.84 12.00 -2.96
N PRO A 95 0.97 12.09 -3.98
CA PRO A 95 -0.43 11.67 -3.85
C PRO A 95 -0.55 10.17 -3.58
N VAL A 96 0.33 9.38 -4.18
CA VAL A 96 0.48 7.94 -3.98
C VAL A 96 1.95 7.64 -3.66
N MET A 97 2.19 6.68 -2.79
CA MET A 97 3.54 6.30 -2.39
C MET A 97 4.41 5.97 -3.61
N GLY A 98 5.52 6.69 -3.74
CA GLY A 98 6.51 6.50 -4.79
C GLY A 98 6.14 7.08 -6.16
N VAL A 99 5.00 7.78 -6.29
CA VAL A 99 4.54 8.38 -7.56
C VAL A 99 4.19 9.85 -7.33
N THR A 100 4.84 10.73 -8.09
CA THR A 100 4.58 12.16 -8.06
C THR A 100 3.24 12.51 -8.73
N GLN A 101 2.77 13.74 -8.52
CA GLN A 101 1.54 14.21 -9.16
C GLN A 101 1.64 14.19 -10.69
N ASP A 102 2.77 14.65 -11.24
CA ASP A 102 2.99 14.70 -12.69
C ASP A 102 3.06 13.30 -13.30
N GLU A 103 3.74 12.36 -12.64
CA GLU A 103 3.79 10.97 -13.06
C GLU A 103 2.40 10.32 -13.02
N LEU A 104 1.62 10.54 -11.95
CA LEU A 104 0.26 10.01 -11.85
C LEU A 104 -0.63 10.57 -12.94
N GLY A 105 -0.57 11.89 -13.21
CA GLY A 105 -1.31 12.55 -14.28
C GLY A 105 -0.89 12.12 -15.69
N SER A 106 0.32 11.58 -15.86
CA SER A 106 0.81 11.06 -17.15
C SER A 106 0.23 9.68 -17.51
N ILE A 107 -0.36 8.97 -16.55
CA ILE A 107 -0.97 7.66 -16.79
C ILE A 107 -2.33 7.87 -17.48
N THR A 108 -2.39 7.51 -18.75
CA THR A 108 -3.61 7.62 -19.59
C THR A 108 -4.30 6.29 -19.83
N ILE A 109 -3.75 5.22 -19.28
CA ILE A 109 -4.34 3.86 -19.33
C ILE A 109 -5.69 3.90 -18.61
N PRO A 110 -6.77 3.30 -19.16
CA PRO A 110 -8.02 3.18 -18.45
C PRO A 110 -7.81 2.60 -17.06
N SER A 111 -8.29 3.26 -16.03
CA SER A 111 -8.01 2.90 -14.64
C SER A 111 -9.29 2.84 -13.82
N LEU A 112 -9.47 1.77 -13.03
CA LEU A 112 -10.49 1.68 -11.99
C LEU A 112 -9.83 1.88 -10.64
N VAL A 113 -10.34 2.83 -9.85
CA VAL A 113 -9.86 3.10 -8.48
C VAL A 113 -10.90 2.66 -7.47
N ILE A 114 -10.48 1.82 -6.52
CA ILE A 114 -11.28 1.36 -5.37
C ILE A 114 -10.56 1.82 -4.10
N PRO A 115 -11.00 2.92 -3.45
CA PRO A 115 -10.37 3.42 -2.23
C PRO A 115 -10.41 2.41 -1.07
N GLY A 116 -9.43 2.48 -0.19
CA GLY A 116 -9.47 1.81 1.10
C GLY A 116 -10.23 2.65 2.14
N ASN A 117 -10.20 2.21 3.40
CA ASN A 117 -10.87 2.90 4.50
C ASN A 117 -10.17 2.73 5.86
N ASP A 118 -8.86 2.41 5.87
CA ASP A 118 -8.05 2.30 7.08
C ASP A 118 -6.88 3.30 7.08
N ASN A 119 -6.11 3.38 8.17
CA ASN A 119 -5.01 4.33 8.30
C ASN A 119 -3.83 4.07 7.32
N THR A 120 -3.71 2.87 6.80
CA THR A 120 -2.70 2.54 5.76
C THR A 120 -3.21 2.91 4.36
N HIS A 121 -4.49 2.69 4.09
CA HIS A 121 -5.13 2.85 2.80
C HIS A 121 -6.39 3.71 2.93
N ASN A 122 -6.23 4.94 3.39
CA ASN A 122 -7.41 5.77 3.62
C ASN A 122 -8.08 6.20 2.31
N SER A 123 -9.38 6.50 2.40
CA SER A 123 -10.20 6.84 1.24
C SER A 123 -9.65 8.05 0.48
N VAL A 124 -9.10 9.04 1.19
CA VAL A 124 -8.55 10.26 0.60
C VAL A 124 -7.42 9.95 -0.37
N SER A 125 -6.53 8.98 -0.07
CA SER A 125 -5.43 8.60 -0.98
C SER A 125 -5.97 7.99 -2.28
N GLY A 126 -7.01 7.15 -2.20
CA GLY A 126 -7.67 6.58 -3.37
C GLY A 126 -8.40 7.64 -4.21
N ILE A 127 -9.16 8.51 -3.57
CA ILE A 127 -9.88 9.60 -4.24
C ILE A 127 -8.90 10.56 -4.91
N THR A 128 -7.79 10.92 -4.23
CA THR A 128 -6.74 11.76 -4.82
C THR A 128 -6.11 11.09 -6.05
N ALA A 129 -5.86 9.78 -5.99
CA ALA A 129 -5.36 9.04 -7.15
C ALA A 129 -6.35 9.07 -8.33
N TYR A 130 -7.63 8.86 -8.05
CA TYR A 130 -8.70 8.97 -9.06
C TYR A 130 -8.74 10.36 -9.71
N GLU A 131 -8.70 11.43 -8.92
CA GLU A 131 -8.78 12.81 -9.42
C GLU A 131 -7.57 13.22 -10.28
N MET A 132 -6.40 12.61 -10.03
CA MET A 132 -5.17 12.93 -10.73
C MET A 132 -4.89 12.06 -11.95
N LEU A 133 -5.45 10.87 -12.03
CA LEU A 133 -5.33 9.99 -13.19
C LEU A 133 -6.10 10.56 -14.39
N GLY A 134 -5.46 10.59 -15.55
CA GLY A 134 -6.04 11.20 -16.77
C GLY A 134 -7.22 10.46 -17.39
N ASN A 135 -7.40 9.17 -17.05
CA ASN A 135 -8.47 8.31 -17.59
C ASN A 135 -8.89 7.29 -16.52
N SER A 136 -9.67 7.72 -15.54
CA SER A 136 -10.04 6.90 -14.40
C SER A 136 -11.54 6.92 -14.12
N GLU A 137 -12.02 5.86 -13.50
CA GLU A 137 -13.34 5.75 -12.89
C GLU A 137 -13.18 5.35 -11.41
N LEU A 138 -14.08 5.82 -10.57
CA LEU A 138 -14.10 5.57 -9.13
C LEU A 138 -15.21 4.58 -8.80
N TYR A 139 -14.87 3.51 -8.08
CA TYR A 139 -15.83 2.66 -7.41
C TYR A 139 -15.63 2.76 -5.90
N GLN A 140 -16.51 3.52 -5.26
CA GLN A 140 -16.46 3.73 -3.81
C GLN A 140 -17.46 2.83 -3.11
N LEU A 141 -16.97 2.03 -2.16
CA LEU A 141 -17.82 1.22 -1.29
C LEU A 141 -18.59 2.12 -0.31
N PRO A 142 -19.79 1.72 0.13
CA PRO A 142 -20.59 2.48 1.10
C PRO A 142 -20.10 2.24 2.54
N ILE A 143 -18.81 2.50 2.78
CA ILE A 143 -18.11 2.30 4.04
C ILE A 143 -17.40 3.58 4.46
N ASP A 144 -17.39 3.86 5.77
CA ASP A 144 -16.65 4.98 6.33
C ASP A 144 -15.19 4.60 6.64
N ASP A 145 -14.31 5.61 6.68
CA ASP A 145 -12.95 5.43 7.18
C ASP A 145 -12.97 5.04 8.67
N VAL A 146 -12.13 4.09 9.03
CA VAL A 146 -11.97 3.61 10.39
C VAL A 146 -10.58 3.92 10.93
N ASP A 147 -10.49 4.32 12.19
CA ASP A 147 -9.24 4.65 12.87
C ASP A 147 -8.52 3.40 13.38
N VAL A 148 -8.10 2.55 12.44
CA VAL A 148 -7.25 1.38 12.69
C VAL A 148 -6.12 1.34 11.66
N ASP A 149 -4.97 0.79 12.03
CA ASP A 149 -3.80 0.78 11.15
C ASP A 149 -4.05 -0.02 9.86
N LEU A 150 -4.69 -1.17 9.99
CA LEU A 150 -4.98 -2.07 8.87
C LEU A 150 -6.20 -2.92 9.19
N ILE A 151 -7.20 -2.88 8.35
CA ILE A 151 -8.35 -3.80 8.42
C ILE A 151 -8.03 -5.09 7.65
N PRO A 152 -8.46 -6.26 8.18
CA PRO A 152 -8.36 -7.52 7.45
C PRO A 152 -9.33 -7.53 6.26
N TRP A 153 -9.03 -8.35 5.25
CA TRP A 153 -9.91 -8.53 4.09
C TRP A 153 -11.30 -9.06 4.45
N SER A 154 -11.41 -9.81 5.55
CA SER A 154 -12.70 -10.29 6.06
C SER A 154 -13.70 -9.19 6.35
N ASP A 155 -13.24 -7.97 6.66
CA ASP A 155 -14.12 -6.83 6.94
C ASP A 155 -14.77 -6.28 5.66
N TRP A 156 -14.24 -6.65 4.50
CA TRP A 156 -14.79 -6.35 3.18
C TRP A 156 -15.57 -7.52 2.56
N ALA A 157 -15.72 -8.64 3.27
CA ALA A 157 -16.33 -9.87 2.74
C ALA A 157 -17.76 -9.65 2.21
N GLU A 158 -18.55 -8.78 2.85
CA GLU A 158 -19.90 -8.45 2.38
C GLU A 158 -19.93 -7.67 1.04
N TYR A 159 -18.80 -7.10 0.63
CA TYR A 159 -18.65 -6.31 -0.61
C TYR A 159 -17.91 -7.08 -1.72
N GLU A 160 -17.43 -8.31 -1.46
CA GLU A 160 -16.60 -9.06 -2.42
C GLU A 160 -17.30 -9.24 -3.77
N ASP A 161 -18.58 -9.60 -3.78
CA ASP A 161 -19.35 -9.79 -5.01
C ASP A 161 -19.48 -8.48 -5.80
N GLN A 162 -19.74 -7.35 -5.13
CA GLN A 162 -19.86 -6.04 -5.76
C GLN A 162 -18.51 -5.56 -6.32
N ILE A 163 -17.42 -5.81 -5.59
CA ILE A 163 -16.05 -5.49 -6.05
C ILE A 163 -15.73 -6.32 -7.29
N ALA A 164 -15.99 -7.64 -7.26
CA ALA A 164 -15.73 -8.53 -8.36
C ALA A 164 -16.56 -8.17 -9.61
N GLU A 165 -17.83 -7.78 -9.43
CA GLU A 165 -18.70 -7.30 -10.50
C GLU A 165 -18.13 -6.02 -11.13
N SER A 166 -17.81 -5.01 -10.32
CA SER A 166 -17.23 -3.75 -10.79
C SER A 166 -15.92 -3.95 -11.57
N MET A 167 -15.03 -4.81 -11.04
CA MET A 167 -13.79 -5.16 -11.73
C MET A 167 -14.05 -5.88 -13.06
N SER A 168 -15.00 -6.81 -13.08
CA SER A 168 -15.33 -7.59 -14.27
C SER A 168 -15.93 -6.72 -15.35
N GLU A 169 -16.85 -5.83 -15.01
CA GLU A 169 -17.42 -4.84 -15.93
C GLU A 169 -16.34 -3.90 -16.50
N PHE A 170 -15.45 -3.40 -15.64
CA PHE A 170 -14.33 -2.58 -16.09
C PHE A 170 -13.45 -3.33 -17.11
N ILE A 171 -13.05 -4.56 -16.80
CA ILE A 171 -12.23 -5.40 -17.70
C ILE A 171 -12.94 -5.60 -19.04
N GLN A 172 -14.24 -5.94 -19.04
CA GLN A 172 -15.01 -6.14 -20.26
C GLN A 172 -15.08 -4.88 -21.11
N ARG A 173 -15.31 -3.69 -20.52
CA ARG A 173 -15.32 -2.43 -21.23
C ARG A 173 -13.96 -2.12 -21.88
N VAL A 174 -12.89 -2.29 -21.13
CA VAL A 174 -11.52 -2.02 -21.63
C VAL A 174 -11.15 -2.98 -22.76
N MET A 175 -11.50 -4.27 -22.64
CA MET A 175 -11.24 -5.26 -23.69
C MET A 175 -12.05 -4.99 -24.97
N ALA A 176 -13.25 -4.45 -24.85
CA ALA A 176 -14.11 -4.14 -25.99
C ALA A 176 -13.64 -2.92 -26.80
N THR A 177 -12.72 -2.11 -26.26
CA THR A 177 -12.18 -0.91 -26.90
C THR A 177 -10.83 -1.14 -27.60
N GLN A 178 -10.29 -2.37 -27.56
CA GLN A 178 -9.06 -2.77 -28.26
C GLN A 178 -9.37 -3.22 -29.69
#